data_4ae4582e412d87826e89beaeac076cc4
#
_entry.id   4ae4582e412d87826e89beaeac076cc4
#
_cell.length_a   1.000
_cell.length_b   1.000
_cell.length_c   1.000
_cell.angle_alpha   90.00
_cell.angle_beta   90.00
_cell.angle_gamma   90.00
#
_symmetry.space_group_name_H-M   'P 1'
#
loop_
_entity.id
_entity.type
_entity.pdbx_description
1 polymer ?
#
loop_
_entity_poly.entity_id
_entity_poly.type
_entity_poly.pdbx_seq_one_letter_code
_entity_poly.pdbx_strand_id
1 'polypeptide(L)'
;MGSNMQRQAVPLLIAEPPLVGTGMEVAVAQNSGMVVRAEKAGKVTYVDGNVVEVNGKKYRLRKYEGLNERTCLNQTPAVSVGDQVKKGQILCHSAAAADGLLALGRNVLVGFMSWDGYNFEDAIILSERLVKEDVYTSIHIDEFDVEIRETKLGREEFTRDIPNVSEKALRHIGEDGIIKVGTRVRQGDILVGKVSPKAKAELTPEEKLLHAIFGRAGEDVKNESLEASSGVEGIVIHTEKFARRMSLTDYERKQYDEELKKVEEEGNHQIAEEFRDFLKTFENALGQPMVDDDGRKVREIPEDKFVSQYAHDFLSHLDDMDIRSPQKKADCRAVIEDLWPNVEDVIETCDQKVNSMKRGEELPNGVLQMVKVYVASKRQISVGDKMAGRHGNKGVISKVLPIEDMPFTEDGTPIDIMLNPLGVPSRMNVGQILETHLGWAAEKHGFRAVCPVFDGAMESQIQEFLETAGLPKDGKAQLFDGRTGEAYEQKTTVGQIYMLKLHHLVDDKVHARSTGPYSLITQQPLGGKARFGGQRFGEMEVWALEAYGAAYILQELLTVKSDDVEGRTKIYESMVNGENTLEAGTPASFDVLNNEIRGLGLNLQLEKNPG
;
A
#
# COMPACT_ATOMS: atom_id res chain seq x y z
N MET A 1 6.17 5.61 23.42
CA MET A 1 6.19 6.33 22.12
C MET A 1 6.91 5.53 21.04
N GLY A 2 8.15 5.08 21.23
CA GLY A 2 8.91 4.31 20.26
C GLY A 2 8.21 3.04 19.75
N SER A 3 7.63 2.25 20.65
CA SER A 3 6.86 1.05 20.30
C SER A 3 5.65 1.38 19.37
N ASN A 4 4.92 2.45 19.66
CA ASN A 4 3.81 2.88 18.81
C ASN A 4 4.26 3.37 17.44
N MET A 5 5.44 3.99 17.34
CA MET A 5 6.01 4.43 16.06
C MET A 5 6.48 3.27 15.20
N GLN A 6 7.07 2.22 15.78
CA GLN A 6 7.42 1.00 15.06
C GLN A 6 6.20 0.35 14.41
N ARG A 7 5.02 0.42 15.02
CA ARG A 7 3.76 -0.07 14.45
C ARG A 7 3.25 0.75 13.25
N GLN A 8 3.76 1.97 13.05
CA GLN A 8 3.45 2.86 11.93
C GLN A 8 4.55 2.87 10.87
N ALA A 9 5.57 2.04 11.01
CA ALA A 9 6.67 1.96 10.05
C ALA A 9 6.20 1.39 8.72
N VAL A 10 6.65 2.00 7.63
CA VAL A 10 6.35 1.54 6.27
C VAL A 10 7.40 0.52 5.86
N PRO A 11 7.00 -0.66 5.34
CA PRO A 11 7.92 -1.61 4.76
C PRO A 11 8.72 -1.00 3.60
N LEU A 12 10.04 -1.12 3.65
CA LEU A 12 10.93 -0.55 2.64
C LEU A 12 11.24 -1.56 1.53
N LEU A 13 11.62 -1.05 0.37
CA LEU A 13 12.00 -1.87 -0.78
C LEU A 13 13.20 -2.77 -0.45
N ILE A 14 14.20 -2.22 0.24
CA ILE A 14 15.37 -2.94 0.73
C ILE A 14 15.36 -2.85 2.24
N ALA A 15 14.97 -3.93 2.91
CA ALA A 15 14.96 -4.01 4.36
C ALA A 15 16.36 -4.28 4.90
N GLU A 16 16.69 -3.68 6.05
CA GLU A 16 17.94 -3.88 6.77
C GLU A 16 17.65 -4.06 8.26
N PRO A 17 18.22 -5.08 8.92
CA PRO A 17 18.06 -5.24 10.35
C PRO A 17 18.89 -4.21 11.13
N PRO A 18 18.46 -3.83 12.35
CA PRO A 18 19.18 -2.86 13.16
C PRO A 18 20.54 -3.39 13.61
N LEU A 19 21.57 -2.50 13.61
CA LEU A 19 22.88 -2.79 14.18
C LEU A 19 22.81 -2.97 15.71
N VAL A 20 21.98 -2.16 16.37
CA VAL A 20 21.73 -2.27 17.80
C VAL A 20 20.30 -2.75 18.00
N GLY A 21 20.13 -3.99 18.40
CA GLY A 21 18.85 -4.65 18.61
C GLY A 21 18.55 -4.96 20.07
N THR A 22 17.35 -5.44 20.35
CA THR A 22 16.90 -5.85 21.69
C THR A 22 16.92 -7.36 21.90
N GLY A 23 17.10 -8.14 20.80
CA GLY A 23 16.97 -9.60 20.79
C GLY A 23 15.56 -10.11 20.50
N MET A 24 14.55 -9.24 20.55
CA MET A 24 13.18 -9.59 20.20
C MET A 24 12.96 -9.69 18.68
N GLU A 25 13.83 -9.11 17.89
CA GLU A 25 13.74 -9.04 16.43
C GLU A 25 13.67 -10.42 15.79
N VAL A 26 14.41 -11.40 16.34
CA VAL A 26 14.38 -12.80 15.89
C VAL A 26 13.02 -13.43 16.13
N ALA A 27 12.53 -13.34 17.38
CA ALA A 27 11.26 -13.96 17.76
C ALA A 27 10.07 -13.36 17.02
N VAL A 28 10.08 -12.03 16.82
CA VAL A 28 9.02 -11.33 16.09
C VAL A 28 9.04 -11.72 14.60
N ALA A 29 10.19 -11.74 13.96
CA ALA A 29 10.31 -12.12 12.55
C ALA A 29 9.89 -13.57 12.32
N GLN A 30 10.37 -14.50 13.16
CA GLN A 30 10.07 -15.92 13.03
C GLN A 30 8.60 -16.27 13.25
N ASN A 31 7.90 -15.55 14.12
CA ASN A 31 6.49 -15.82 14.45
C ASN A 31 5.51 -14.91 13.69
N SER A 32 6.02 -14.05 12.80
CA SER A 32 5.17 -13.25 11.91
C SER A 32 4.75 -14.05 10.68
N GLY A 33 3.58 -13.77 10.11
CA GLY A 33 3.14 -14.29 8.82
C GLY A 33 3.88 -13.70 7.60
N MET A 34 4.91 -12.87 7.84
CA MET A 34 5.69 -12.23 6.78
C MET A 34 6.76 -13.13 6.18
N VAL A 35 7.18 -14.17 6.89
CA VAL A 35 8.27 -15.07 6.47
C VAL A 35 7.75 -16.48 6.27
N VAL A 36 8.36 -17.20 5.32
CA VAL A 36 8.12 -18.62 5.09
C VAL A 36 9.26 -19.41 5.75
N ARG A 37 8.92 -20.44 6.53
CA ARG A 37 9.88 -21.28 7.26
C ARG A 37 9.86 -22.70 6.76
N ALA A 38 11.03 -23.36 6.75
CA ALA A 38 11.14 -24.78 6.46
C ALA A 38 10.45 -25.62 7.55
N GLU A 39 9.47 -26.42 7.22
CA GLU A 39 8.80 -27.32 8.18
C GLU A 39 9.68 -28.51 8.57
N LYS A 40 10.52 -28.98 7.65
CA LYS A 40 11.48 -30.07 7.86
C LYS A 40 12.88 -29.64 7.42
N ALA A 41 13.89 -30.27 8.00
CA ALA A 41 15.27 -30.09 7.54
C ALA A 41 15.46 -30.81 6.19
N GLY A 42 16.19 -30.17 5.28
CA GLY A 42 16.39 -30.76 3.95
C GLY A 42 17.35 -29.97 3.08
N LYS A 43 17.51 -30.42 1.85
CA LYS A 43 18.32 -29.74 0.83
C LYS A 43 17.39 -28.98 -0.11
N VAL A 44 17.73 -27.74 -0.41
CA VAL A 44 17.02 -26.91 -1.38
C VAL A 44 17.27 -27.47 -2.78
N THR A 45 16.22 -27.92 -3.45
CA THR A 45 16.27 -28.56 -4.79
C THR A 45 16.00 -27.57 -5.90
N TYR A 46 15.09 -26.62 -5.67
CA TYR A 46 14.72 -25.61 -6.67
C TYR A 46 14.44 -24.26 -5.99
N VAL A 47 14.83 -23.16 -6.63
CA VAL A 47 14.56 -21.79 -6.19
C VAL A 47 14.20 -20.93 -7.39
N ASP A 48 13.04 -20.32 -7.31
CA ASP A 48 12.55 -19.32 -8.25
C ASP A 48 11.99 -18.11 -7.48
N GLY A 49 11.69 -17.01 -8.18
CA GLY A 49 11.07 -15.82 -7.59
C GLY A 49 9.75 -16.09 -6.87
N ASN A 50 9.03 -17.13 -7.25
CA ASN A 50 7.70 -17.47 -6.72
C ASN A 50 7.67 -18.72 -5.82
N VAL A 51 8.66 -19.62 -5.96
CA VAL A 51 8.65 -20.93 -5.29
C VAL A 51 10.05 -21.29 -4.80
N VAL A 52 10.12 -21.81 -3.59
CA VAL A 52 11.30 -22.49 -3.04
C VAL A 52 10.92 -23.93 -2.76
N GLU A 53 11.71 -24.90 -3.25
CA GLU A 53 11.47 -26.32 -3.02
C GLU A 53 12.55 -26.92 -2.13
N VAL A 54 12.14 -27.63 -1.08
CA VAL A 54 13.04 -28.31 -0.14
C VAL A 54 12.64 -29.78 -0.08
N ASN A 55 13.52 -30.68 -0.54
CA ASN A 55 13.26 -32.12 -0.59
C ASN A 55 11.93 -32.51 -1.28
N GLY A 56 11.53 -31.82 -2.35
CA GLY A 56 10.27 -32.05 -3.06
C GLY A 56 9.05 -31.31 -2.51
N LYS A 57 9.16 -30.66 -1.34
CA LYS A 57 8.09 -29.81 -0.81
C LYS A 57 8.23 -28.40 -1.35
N LYS A 58 7.17 -27.90 -2.00
CA LYS A 58 7.09 -26.55 -2.59
C LYS A 58 6.56 -25.54 -1.57
N TYR A 59 7.29 -24.44 -1.40
CA TYR A 59 6.91 -23.29 -0.59
C TYR A 59 6.66 -22.10 -1.51
N ARG A 60 5.40 -21.69 -1.66
CA ARG A 60 5.01 -20.55 -2.49
C ARG A 60 5.33 -19.25 -1.79
N LEU A 61 5.89 -18.28 -2.52
CA LEU A 61 6.20 -16.94 -2.03
C LEU A 61 5.13 -15.95 -2.49
N ARG A 62 4.69 -15.10 -1.58
CA ARG A 62 3.72 -14.04 -1.88
C ARG A 62 4.40 -12.86 -2.56
N LYS A 63 3.84 -12.40 -3.67
CA LYS A 63 4.42 -11.35 -4.52
C LYS A 63 3.45 -10.19 -4.67
N TYR A 64 3.89 -8.99 -4.28
CA TYR A 64 3.16 -7.74 -4.46
C TYR A 64 1.70 -7.78 -3.99
N GLU A 65 1.47 -8.39 -2.83
CA GLU A 65 0.15 -8.40 -2.19
C GLU A 65 -0.04 -7.12 -1.36
N GLY A 66 -1.26 -6.56 -1.44
CA GLY A 66 -1.64 -5.43 -0.60
C GLY A 66 -1.75 -5.84 0.87
N LEU A 67 -1.13 -5.05 1.75
CA LEU A 67 -1.32 -5.13 3.19
C LEU A 67 -2.13 -3.93 3.68
N ASN A 68 -2.42 -3.91 4.98
CA ASN A 68 -3.06 -2.78 5.63
C ASN A 68 -2.32 -1.46 5.34
N GLU A 69 -3.05 -0.35 5.32
CA GLU A 69 -2.51 0.99 5.06
C GLU A 69 -1.85 1.13 3.67
N ARG A 70 -2.35 0.37 2.67
CA ARG A 70 -1.85 0.37 1.29
C ARG A 70 -0.39 -0.05 1.15
N THR A 71 0.20 -0.69 2.15
CA THR A 71 1.57 -1.20 2.09
C THR A 71 1.65 -2.48 1.28
N CYS A 72 2.86 -2.86 0.86
CA CYS A 72 3.10 -4.01 -0.01
C CYS A 72 3.87 -5.12 0.71
N LEU A 73 3.38 -6.35 0.59
CA LEU A 73 4.13 -7.56 0.91
C LEU A 73 4.77 -8.11 -0.36
N ASN A 74 6.08 -8.23 -0.36
CA ASN A 74 6.83 -8.89 -1.42
C ASN A 74 7.89 -9.78 -0.78
N GLN A 75 7.78 -11.09 -1.00
CA GLN A 75 8.74 -12.07 -0.49
C GLN A 75 9.76 -12.42 -1.57
N THR A 76 11.03 -12.51 -1.17
CA THR A 76 12.14 -12.89 -2.03
C THR A 76 12.90 -14.07 -1.40
N PRO A 77 13.38 -15.05 -2.19
CA PRO A 77 14.15 -16.16 -1.65
C PRO A 77 15.38 -15.68 -0.88
N ALA A 78 15.63 -16.27 0.29
CA ALA A 78 16.81 -16.03 1.12
C ALA A 78 17.81 -17.19 1.03
N VAL A 79 17.49 -18.25 0.28
CA VAL A 79 18.30 -19.48 0.13
C VAL A 79 18.61 -19.73 -1.34
N SER A 80 19.69 -20.47 -1.58
CA SER A 80 20.15 -20.84 -2.92
C SER A 80 20.00 -22.34 -3.16
N VAL A 81 19.91 -22.74 -4.42
CA VAL A 81 19.85 -24.17 -4.80
C VAL A 81 21.10 -24.89 -4.28
N GLY A 82 20.87 -25.96 -3.54
CA GLY A 82 21.93 -26.78 -2.96
C GLY A 82 22.16 -26.54 -1.46
N ASP A 83 21.60 -25.47 -0.89
CA ASP A 83 21.73 -25.16 0.53
C ASP A 83 21.06 -26.24 1.40
N GLN A 84 21.65 -26.50 2.57
CA GLN A 84 21.03 -27.34 3.58
C GLN A 84 20.32 -26.48 4.61
N VAL A 85 19.01 -26.65 4.71
CA VAL A 85 18.17 -25.90 5.65
C VAL A 85 17.76 -26.76 6.83
N LYS A 86 17.68 -26.13 8.01
CA LYS A 86 17.22 -26.77 9.25
C LYS A 86 15.71 -26.56 9.41
N LYS A 87 15.06 -27.42 10.19
CA LYS A 87 13.66 -27.21 10.58
C LYS A 87 13.49 -25.85 11.25
N GLY A 88 12.51 -25.06 10.79
CA GLY A 88 12.23 -23.72 11.29
C GLY A 88 13.09 -22.60 10.71
N GLN A 89 14.06 -22.93 9.84
CA GLN A 89 14.90 -21.92 9.16
C GLN A 89 14.06 -21.12 8.16
N ILE A 90 14.32 -19.80 8.10
CA ILE A 90 13.64 -18.88 7.19
C ILE A 90 14.12 -19.12 5.77
N LEU A 91 13.18 -19.24 4.84
CA LEU A 91 13.41 -19.49 3.42
C LEU A 91 13.32 -18.23 2.56
N CYS A 92 12.68 -17.16 3.07
CA CYS A 92 12.49 -15.94 2.31
C CYS A 92 12.75 -14.69 3.15
N HIS A 93 13.24 -13.64 2.52
CA HIS A 93 13.17 -12.26 3.02
C HIS A 93 11.79 -11.69 2.72
N SER A 94 11.39 -10.66 3.49
CA SER A 94 10.20 -9.88 3.18
C SER A 94 10.47 -8.39 3.35
N ALA A 95 9.52 -7.55 2.99
CA ALA A 95 9.65 -6.10 3.10
C ALA A 95 9.88 -5.59 4.54
N ALA A 96 9.57 -6.38 5.57
CA ALA A 96 9.76 -6.06 6.98
C ALA A 96 10.66 -7.05 7.73
N ALA A 97 11.27 -8.02 7.04
CA ALA A 97 12.15 -9.01 7.64
C ALA A 97 13.31 -9.35 6.69
N ALA A 98 14.53 -9.19 7.17
CA ALA A 98 15.75 -9.54 6.47
C ALA A 98 16.67 -10.35 7.39
N ASP A 99 17.42 -11.32 6.85
CA ASP A 99 18.33 -12.21 7.58
C ASP A 99 17.68 -12.90 8.80
N GLY A 100 16.36 -13.12 8.75
CA GLY A 100 15.63 -13.71 9.87
C GLY A 100 15.36 -12.78 11.04
N LEU A 101 15.58 -11.49 10.87
CA LEU A 101 15.37 -10.43 11.86
C LEU A 101 14.31 -9.45 11.38
N LEU A 102 13.62 -8.83 12.32
CA LEU A 102 12.71 -7.74 12.04
C LEU A 102 13.47 -6.54 11.48
N ALA A 103 13.07 -6.04 10.32
CA ALA A 103 13.73 -4.99 9.56
C ALA A 103 12.72 -3.91 9.13
N LEU A 104 12.44 -2.96 10.03
CA LEU A 104 11.43 -1.90 9.82
C LEU A 104 12.01 -0.58 9.29
N GLY A 105 13.33 -0.47 9.17
CA GLY A 105 14.01 0.76 8.77
C GLY A 105 15.40 0.51 8.22
N ARG A 106 16.26 1.53 8.35
CA ARG A 106 17.65 1.51 7.86
C ARG A 106 18.58 2.10 8.89
N ASN A 107 19.81 1.56 8.94
CA ASN A 107 20.90 2.18 9.68
C ASN A 107 21.49 3.30 8.83
N VAL A 108 21.60 4.49 9.39
CA VAL A 108 22.09 5.69 8.68
C VAL A 108 23.04 6.49 9.55
N LEU A 109 24.02 7.12 8.92
CA LEU A 109 24.98 7.97 9.60
C LEU A 109 24.34 9.30 9.95
N VAL A 110 24.21 9.58 11.26
CA VAL A 110 23.55 10.76 11.79
C VAL A 110 24.51 11.68 12.47
N GLY A 111 24.39 12.99 12.24
CA GLY A 111 25.07 14.05 12.98
C GLY A 111 24.09 14.89 13.78
N PHE A 112 24.39 15.12 15.08
CA PHE A 112 23.58 15.99 15.94
C PHE A 112 24.13 17.40 15.92
N MET A 113 23.67 18.23 14.98
CA MET A 113 24.10 19.60 14.81
C MET A 113 22.97 20.48 14.31
N SER A 114 22.99 21.76 14.68
CA SER A 114 22.14 22.76 14.04
C SER A 114 22.72 23.16 12.70
N TRP A 115 21.87 23.27 11.66
CA TRP A 115 22.32 23.67 10.33
C TRP A 115 21.41 24.75 9.75
N ASP A 116 21.87 25.98 9.69
CA ASP A 116 21.18 27.16 9.13
C ASP A 116 19.71 27.32 9.57
N GLY A 117 19.30 26.74 10.70
CA GLY A 117 17.92 26.74 11.20
C GLY A 117 16.97 25.78 10.48
N TYR A 118 17.39 25.08 9.42
CA TYR A 118 16.51 24.17 8.68
C TYR A 118 16.12 22.90 9.45
N ASN A 119 16.80 22.60 10.55
CA ASN A 119 16.43 21.51 11.46
C ASN A 119 15.95 22.04 12.82
N PHE A 120 15.37 23.23 12.83
CA PHE A 120 14.74 23.81 14.02
C PHE A 120 13.64 22.90 14.56
N GLU A 121 13.54 22.75 15.89
CA GLU A 121 12.66 21.80 16.57
C GLU A 121 12.91 20.36 16.09
N ASP A 122 11.87 19.71 15.52
CA ASP A 122 11.88 18.32 15.06
C ASP A 122 12.10 18.17 13.55
N ALA A 123 12.58 19.23 12.89
CA ALA A 123 12.87 19.16 11.47
C ALA A 123 14.14 18.32 11.21
N ILE A 124 14.12 17.57 10.13
CA ILE A 124 15.19 16.66 9.72
C ILE A 124 15.72 17.10 8.36
N ILE A 125 17.04 17.12 8.22
CA ILE A 125 17.70 17.35 6.93
C ILE A 125 18.27 16.02 6.45
N LEU A 126 17.99 15.68 5.19
CA LEU A 126 18.45 14.46 4.55
C LEU A 126 19.50 14.75 3.47
N SER A 127 20.41 13.80 3.30
CA SER A 127 21.28 13.72 2.12
C SER A 127 20.51 13.18 0.91
N GLU A 128 20.76 13.75 -0.27
CA GLU A 128 20.22 13.26 -1.55
C GLU A 128 20.66 11.82 -1.85
N ARG A 129 21.75 11.33 -1.26
CA ARG A 129 22.18 9.93 -1.35
C ARG A 129 21.06 8.97 -0.99
N LEU A 130 20.32 9.25 0.10
CA LEU A 130 19.23 8.39 0.57
C LEU A 130 18.08 8.29 -0.44
N VAL A 131 17.87 9.34 -1.24
CA VAL A 131 16.86 9.36 -2.30
C VAL A 131 17.38 8.66 -3.57
N LYS A 132 18.61 8.95 -3.99
CA LYS A 132 19.23 8.38 -5.20
C LYS A 132 19.44 6.87 -5.12
N GLU A 133 19.81 6.36 -3.95
CA GLU A 133 20.06 4.95 -3.68
C GLU A 133 18.78 4.18 -3.26
N ASP A 134 17.59 4.81 -3.33
CA ASP A 134 16.31 4.21 -2.94
C ASP A 134 16.29 3.64 -1.50
N VAL A 135 17.07 4.23 -0.56
CA VAL A 135 17.24 3.71 0.81
C VAL A 135 15.91 3.66 1.57
N TYR A 136 15.09 4.69 1.45
CA TYR A 136 13.75 4.79 2.08
C TYR A 136 12.61 4.71 1.08
N THR A 137 12.83 4.08 -0.04
CA THR A 137 11.77 3.88 -1.04
C THR A 137 10.84 2.76 -0.61
N SER A 138 9.56 2.97 -0.80
CA SER A 138 8.48 2.04 -0.46
C SER A 138 7.55 1.82 -1.65
N ILE A 139 6.93 0.64 -1.71
CA ILE A 139 5.90 0.32 -2.69
C ILE A 139 4.55 0.39 -1.98
N HIS A 140 3.59 1.08 -2.61
CA HIS A 140 2.22 1.19 -2.13
C HIS A 140 1.28 0.62 -3.18
N ILE A 141 0.25 -0.09 -2.73
CA ILE A 141 -0.78 -0.67 -3.59
C ILE A 141 -2.11 -0.03 -3.23
N ASP A 142 -2.62 0.78 -4.15
CA ASP A 142 -3.94 1.41 -4.05
C ASP A 142 -4.97 0.48 -4.70
N GLU A 143 -6.04 0.16 -3.96
CA GLU A 143 -7.18 -0.61 -4.44
C GLU A 143 -8.31 0.37 -4.81
N PHE A 144 -8.80 0.24 -6.02
CA PHE A 144 -9.94 0.98 -6.54
C PHE A 144 -11.04 0.00 -6.90
N ASP A 145 -12.22 0.18 -6.33
CA ASP A 145 -13.38 -0.63 -6.62
C ASP A 145 -14.49 0.19 -7.26
N VAL A 146 -15.21 -0.45 -8.16
CA VAL A 146 -16.41 0.12 -8.81
C VAL A 146 -17.42 -0.99 -9.04
N GLU A 147 -18.68 -0.67 -8.77
CA GLU A 147 -19.77 -1.62 -8.87
C GLU A 147 -20.84 -1.17 -9.86
N ILE A 148 -21.50 -2.16 -10.48
CA ILE A 148 -22.68 -1.96 -11.32
C ILE A 148 -23.90 -2.39 -10.53
N ARG A 149 -24.92 -1.53 -10.58
CA ARG A 149 -26.23 -1.79 -9.97
C ARG A 149 -27.35 -1.72 -11.00
N GLU A 150 -28.45 -2.38 -10.71
CA GLU A 150 -29.69 -2.18 -11.46
C GLU A 150 -30.43 -0.99 -10.86
N THR A 151 -30.61 0.05 -11.67
CA THR A 151 -31.36 1.26 -11.27
C THR A 151 -32.77 1.21 -11.83
N LYS A 152 -33.69 2.03 -11.27
CA LYS A 152 -35.07 2.15 -11.79
C LYS A 152 -35.15 2.65 -13.25
N LEU A 153 -34.06 3.25 -13.75
CA LEU A 153 -33.97 3.83 -15.11
C LEU A 153 -33.36 2.85 -16.13
N GLY A 154 -32.76 1.76 -15.64
CA GLY A 154 -32.09 0.75 -16.42
C GLY A 154 -30.87 0.20 -15.72
N ARG A 155 -30.19 -0.71 -16.39
CA ARG A 155 -28.96 -1.35 -15.89
C ARG A 155 -27.76 -0.45 -16.21
N GLU A 156 -26.84 -0.30 -15.27
CA GLU A 156 -25.51 0.25 -15.49
C GLU A 156 -24.63 -0.78 -16.20
N GLU A 157 -23.65 -0.32 -16.99
CA GLU A 157 -22.78 -1.22 -17.74
C GLU A 157 -21.31 -0.77 -17.70
N PHE A 158 -20.39 -1.75 -17.71
CA PHE A 158 -18.98 -1.50 -17.98
C PHE A 158 -18.79 -1.54 -19.50
N THR A 159 -18.22 -0.48 -20.03
CA THR A 159 -18.00 -0.36 -21.47
C THR A 159 -16.82 0.56 -21.76
N ARG A 160 -16.20 0.32 -22.91
CA ARG A 160 -15.22 1.23 -23.49
C ARG A 160 -15.88 2.44 -24.18
N ASP A 161 -17.14 2.29 -24.59
CA ASP A 161 -17.89 3.33 -25.29
C ASP A 161 -18.45 4.35 -24.28
N ILE A 162 -17.61 5.34 -23.94
CA ILE A 162 -17.89 6.36 -22.93
C ILE A 162 -18.14 7.69 -23.61
N PRO A 163 -19.28 8.36 -23.33
CA PRO A 163 -19.59 9.64 -23.94
C PRO A 163 -18.58 10.74 -23.51
N ASN A 164 -18.29 11.65 -24.44
CA ASN A 164 -17.47 12.85 -24.24
C ASN A 164 -16.01 12.58 -23.79
N VAL A 165 -15.47 11.42 -24.10
CA VAL A 165 -14.07 11.04 -23.80
C VAL A 165 -13.27 10.89 -25.08
N SER A 166 -12.03 11.40 -25.10
CA SER A 166 -11.15 11.29 -26.25
C SER A 166 -10.63 9.86 -26.44
N GLU A 167 -10.43 9.42 -27.70
CA GLU A 167 -9.85 8.10 -28.01
C GLU A 167 -8.47 7.88 -27.38
N LYS A 168 -7.72 8.97 -27.12
CA LYS A 168 -6.43 8.88 -26.43
C LYS A 168 -6.57 8.38 -24.99
N ALA A 169 -7.61 8.81 -24.28
CA ALA A 169 -7.90 8.37 -22.92
C ALA A 169 -8.38 6.91 -22.88
N LEU A 170 -9.04 6.45 -23.95
CA LEU A 170 -9.56 5.08 -24.07
C LEU A 170 -8.54 4.06 -24.59
N ARG A 171 -7.33 4.50 -24.96
CA ARG A 171 -6.31 3.64 -25.60
C ARG A 171 -5.92 2.42 -24.76
N HIS A 172 -5.89 2.58 -23.45
CA HIS A 172 -5.45 1.56 -22.51
C HIS A 172 -6.60 0.73 -21.90
N ILE A 173 -7.84 1.03 -22.29
CA ILE A 173 -9.04 0.34 -21.82
C ILE A 173 -9.33 -0.83 -22.78
N GLY A 174 -9.64 -2.00 -22.21
CA GLY A 174 -10.09 -3.17 -22.95
C GLY A 174 -11.52 -3.00 -23.51
N GLU A 175 -11.98 -3.96 -24.28
CA GLU A 175 -13.37 -3.98 -24.78
C GLU A 175 -14.38 -4.15 -23.65
N ASP A 176 -13.97 -4.81 -22.56
CA ASP A 176 -14.70 -5.00 -21.29
C ASP A 176 -14.80 -3.74 -20.42
N GLY A 177 -14.26 -2.60 -20.89
CA GLY A 177 -14.26 -1.34 -20.17
C GLY A 177 -13.22 -1.26 -19.03
N ILE A 178 -12.33 -2.26 -18.86
CA ILE A 178 -11.34 -2.31 -17.79
C ILE A 178 -9.96 -1.95 -18.34
N ILE A 179 -9.16 -1.24 -17.54
CA ILE A 179 -7.79 -0.89 -17.89
C ILE A 179 -6.89 -2.14 -17.96
N LYS A 180 -5.96 -2.17 -18.92
CA LYS A 180 -5.03 -3.29 -19.11
C LYS A 180 -3.96 -3.32 -18.02
N VAL A 181 -3.64 -4.50 -17.51
CA VAL A 181 -2.51 -4.73 -16.61
C VAL A 181 -1.20 -4.29 -17.26
N GLY A 182 -0.29 -3.67 -16.47
CA GLY A 182 0.97 -3.10 -16.94
C GLY A 182 0.87 -1.66 -17.45
N THR A 183 -0.31 -1.07 -17.50
CA THR A 183 -0.49 0.32 -17.91
C THR A 183 -0.04 1.29 -16.83
N ARG A 184 0.73 2.32 -17.19
CA ARG A 184 1.05 3.44 -16.30
C ARG A 184 -0.14 4.39 -16.25
N VAL A 185 -0.57 4.72 -15.04
CA VAL A 185 -1.73 5.54 -14.74
C VAL A 185 -1.30 6.83 -14.06
N ARG A 186 -1.95 7.93 -14.38
CA ARG A 186 -1.82 9.24 -13.75
C ARG A 186 -3.18 9.75 -13.31
N GLN A 187 -3.18 10.81 -12.51
CA GLN A 187 -4.39 11.50 -12.10
C GLN A 187 -5.29 11.85 -13.31
N GLY A 188 -6.57 11.49 -13.22
CA GLY A 188 -7.57 11.74 -14.25
C GLY A 188 -7.64 10.69 -15.36
N ASP A 189 -6.75 9.68 -15.37
CA ASP A 189 -6.87 8.55 -16.28
C ASP A 189 -8.04 7.64 -15.86
N ILE A 190 -8.77 7.12 -16.86
CA ILE A 190 -9.89 6.22 -16.61
C ILE A 190 -9.36 4.83 -16.28
N LEU A 191 -9.74 4.30 -15.13
CA LEU A 191 -9.41 2.94 -14.69
C LEU A 191 -10.48 1.94 -15.15
N VAL A 192 -11.75 2.30 -15.00
CA VAL A 192 -12.88 1.47 -15.44
C VAL A 192 -13.93 2.36 -16.08
N GLY A 193 -14.30 2.07 -17.30
CA GLY A 193 -15.37 2.74 -18.01
C GLY A 193 -16.74 2.27 -17.53
N LYS A 194 -17.52 3.16 -16.94
CA LYS A 194 -18.90 2.89 -16.46
C LYS A 194 -19.84 3.92 -17.05
N VAL A 195 -20.97 3.45 -17.57
CA VAL A 195 -22.06 4.30 -18.02
C VAL A 195 -23.35 3.97 -17.24
N SER A 196 -24.10 4.99 -16.88
CA SER A 196 -25.41 4.82 -16.25
C SER A 196 -26.52 5.48 -17.07
N PRO A 197 -27.75 4.94 -17.09
CA PRO A 197 -28.87 5.54 -17.81
C PRO A 197 -29.27 6.88 -17.20
N LYS A 198 -29.51 7.90 -18.06
CA LYS A 198 -29.88 9.24 -17.65
C LYS A 198 -31.39 9.39 -17.58
N ALA A 199 -31.90 10.02 -16.51
CA ALA A 199 -33.31 10.36 -16.42
C ALA A 199 -33.66 11.48 -17.38
N LYS A 200 -34.77 11.35 -18.13
CA LYS A 200 -35.24 12.38 -19.08
C LYS A 200 -35.48 13.75 -18.45
N ALA A 201 -35.65 13.82 -17.12
CA ALA A 201 -35.83 15.06 -16.37
C ALA A 201 -34.53 15.80 -16.05
N GLU A 202 -33.38 15.17 -16.21
CA GLU A 202 -32.06 15.74 -15.90
C GLU A 202 -31.41 16.45 -17.10
N LEU A 203 -32.09 16.49 -18.23
CA LEU A 203 -31.60 17.26 -19.39
C LEU A 203 -31.69 18.75 -19.10
N THR A 204 -30.56 19.44 -19.26
CA THR A 204 -30.51 20.90 -19.18
C THR A 204 -31.36 21.52 -20.32
N PRO A 205 -31.85 22.77 -20.17
CA PRO A 205 -32.59 23.42 -21.25
C PRO A 205 -31.82 23.46 -22.58
N GLU A 206 -30.51 23.61 -22.52
CA GLU A 206 -29.61 23.60 -23.70
C GLU A 206 -29.54 22.22 -24.34
N GLU A 207 -29.43 21.15 -23.54
CA GLU A 207 -29.45 19.77 -24.06
C GLU A 207 -30.80 19.42 -24.66
N LYS A 208 -31.93 19.89 -24.09
CA LYS A 208 -33.25 19.73 -24.69
C LYS A 208 -33.38 20.42 -26.03
N LEU A 209 -32.77 21.61 -26.18
CA LEU A 209 -32.73 22.35 -27.42
C LEU A 209 -31.87 21.64 -28.46
N LEU A 210 -30.70 21.13 -28.10
CA LEU A 210 -29.82 20.33 -28.97
C LEU A 210 -30.51 19.05 -29.43
N HIS A 211 -31.22 18.37 -28.53
CA HIS A 211 -32.06 17.21 -28.87
C HIS A 211 -33.16 17.52 -29.88
N ALA A 212 -33.75 18.70 -29.76
CA ALA A 212 -34.79 19.16 -30.69
C ALA A 212 -34.22 19.54 -32.07
N ILE A 213 -33.01 20.09 -32.14
CA ILE A 213 -32.37 20.59 -33.38
C ILE A 213 -31.65 19.46 -34.13
N PHE A 214 -30.89 18.62 -33.44
CA PHE A 214 -30.03 17.61 -34.05
C PHE A 214 -30.58 16.18 -34.05
N GLY A 215 -31.78 15.98 -33.54
CA GLY A 215 -32.51 14.71 -33.52
C GLY A 215 -31.65 13.50 -33.15
N ARG A 216 -31.49 13.16 -31.88
CA ARG A 216 -30.66 12.10 -31.29
C ARG A 216 -29.23 12.44 -30.88
N ALA A 217 -28.80 13.67 -30.85
CA ALA A 217 -27.49 14.04 -30.35
C ALA A 217 -27.42 14.15 -28.82
N GLY A 218 -28.37 13.61 -28.10
CA GLY A 218 -28.31 13.49 -26.64
C GLY A 218 -28.06 12.05 -26.28
N GLU A 219 -26.91 11.79 -25.68
CA GLU A 219 -26.60 10.50 -25.12
C GLU A 219 -27.58 10.17 -24.01
N ASP A 220 -28.26 9.01 -24.13
CA ASP A 220 -29.20 8.52 -23.12
C ASP A 220 -28.49 8.03 -21.85
N VAL A 221 -27.16 8.14 -21.81
CA VAL A 221 -26.29 7.64 -20.74
C VAL A 221 -25.41 8.74 -20.17
N LYS A 222 -25.08 8.64 -18.89
CA LYS A 222 -24.16 9.51 -18.15
C LYS A 222 -22.85 8.77 -17.92
N ASN A 223 -21.73 9.46 -18.10
CA ASN A 223 -20.42 8.94 -17.74
C ASN A 223 -20.27 8.93 -16.19
N GLU A 224 -20.08 7.75 -15.62
CA GLU A 224 -19.79 7.48 -14.21
C GLU A 224 -18.53 6.63 -14.07
N SER A 225 -17.61 6.75 -15.01
CA SER A 225 -16.37 5.99 -15.02
C SER A 225 -15.52 6.26 -13.78
N LEU A 226 -14.82 5.23 -13.34
CA LEU A 226 -13.84 5.35 -12.27
C LEU A 226 -12.56 5.95 -12.82
N GLU A 227 -12.21 7.12 -12.34
CA GLU A 227 -10.98 7.81 -12.69
C GLU A 227 -9.95 7.71 -11.56
N ALA A 228 -8.67 7.72 -11.91
CA ALA A 228 -7.59 7.80 -10.94
C ALA A 228 -7.68 9.10 -10.15
N SER A 229 -7.82 8.98 -8.84
CA SER A 229 -7.97 10.11 -7.92
C SER A 229 -6.72 10.98 -7.85
N SER A 230 -6.87 12.19 -7.31
CA SER A 230 -5.76 13.14 -7.15
C SER A 230 -4.61 12.52 -6.33
N GLY A 231 -3.39 12.64 -6.86
CA GLY A 231 -2.16 12.14 -6.25
C GLY A 231 -1.82 10.68 -6.55
N VAL A 232 -2.62 9.99 -7.37
CA VAL A 232 -2.32 8.62 -7.81
C VAL A 232 -1.46 8.67 -9.06
N GLU A 233 -0.26 8.09 -8.98
CA GLU A 233 0.63 7.81 -10.10
C GLU A 233 1.26 6.44 -9.89
N GLY A 234 1.03 5.50 -10.82
CA GLY A 234 1.52 4.14 -10.64
C GLY A 234 1.34 3.27 -11.87
N ILE A 235 1.47 1.97 -11.66
CA ILE A 235 1.30 0.94 -12.69
C ILE A 235 0.20 -0.03 -12.22
N VAL A 236 -0.74 -0.36 -13.10
CA VAL A 236 -1.75 -1.37 -12.83
C VAL A 236 -1.08 -2.74 -12.77
N ILE A 237 -1.13 -3.39 -11.61
CA ILE A 237 -0.52 -4.71 -11.37
C ILE A 237 -1.51 -5.85 -11.53
N HIS A 238 -2.75 -5.61 -11.16
CA HIS A 238 -3.80 -6.64 -11.19
C HIS A 238 -5.18 -6.02 -11.36
N THR A 239 -6.09 -6.77 -11.97
CA THR A 239 -7.51 -6.41 -12.11
C THR A 239 -8.35 -7.65 -11.82
N GLU A 240 -9.41 -7.50 -11.04
CA GLU A 240 -10.34 -8.57 -10.70
C GLU A 240 -11.76 -8.15 -11.08
N LYS A 241 -12.47 -9.01 -11.78
CA LYS A 241 -13.87 -8.81 -12.14
C LYS A 241 -14.74 -9.87 -11.44
N PHE A 242 -15.66 -9.39 -10.63
CA PHE A 242 -16.62 -10.21 -9.90
C PHE A 242 -18.01 -10.03 -10.51
N ALA A 243 -18.71 -11.10 -10.82
CA ALA A 243 -20.03 -11.03 -11.45
C ALA A 243 -20.99 -12.07 -10.85
N ARG A 244 -22.25 -11.69 -10.65
CA ARG A 244 -23.31 -12.64 -10.35
C ARG A 244 -23.70 -13.41 -11.61
N ARG A 245 -23.71 -14.73 -11.57
CA ARG A 245 -24.08 -15.59 -12.69
C ARG A 245 -25.47 -15.25 -13.29
N MET A 246 -26.39 -14.81 -12.45
CA MET A 246 -27.74 -14.41 -12.90
C MET A 246 -27.78 -13.08 -13.66
N SER A 247 -26.75 -12.25 -13.54
CA SER A 247 -26.69 -10.91 -14.14
C SER A 247 -25.93 -10.86 -15.47
N LEU A 248 -25.36 -11.98 -15.90
CA LEU A 248 -24.61 -12.09 -17.16
C LEU A 248 -25.59 -12.14 -18.34
N THR A 249 -25.25 -11.42 -19.41
CA THR A 249 -25.93 -11.56 -20.72
C THR A 249 -25.66 -12.95 -21.31
N ASP A 250 -26.43 -13.38 -22.30
CA ASP A 250 -26.25 -14.69 -22.93
C ASP A 250 -24.86 -14.85 -23.57
N TYR A 251 -24.27 -13.74 -24.03
CA TYR A 251 -22.90 -13.72 -24.59
C TYR A 251 -21.86 -13.84 -23.45
N GLU A 252 -21.97 -13.03 -22.41
CA GLU A 252 -21.08 -13.10 -21.22
C GLU A 252 -21.18 -14.46 -20.53
N ARG A 253 -22.38 -15.06 -20.50
CA ARG A 253 -22.58 -16.40 -19.91
C ARG A 253 -21.81 -17.47 -20.68
N LYS A 254 -21.80 -17.40 -22.02
CA LYS A 254 -21.01 -18.31 -22.85
C LYS A 254 -19.50 -18.14 -22.61
N GLN A 255 -19.04 -16.89 -22.56
CA GLN A 255 -17.63 -16.61 -22.26
C GLN A 255 -17.27 -17.12 -20.85
N TYR A 256 -18.12 -16.89 -19.86
CA TYR A 256 -17.93 -17.37 -18.49
C TYR A 256 -17.88 -18.89 -18.40
N ASP A 257 -18.77 -19.59 -19.12
CA ASP A 257 -18.77 -21.06 -19.19
C ASP A 257 -17.52 -21.59 -19.93
N GLU A 258 -16.97 -20.86 -20.90
CA GLU A 258 -15.70 -21.19 -21.57
C GLU A 258 -14.51 -20.94 -20.63
N GLU A 259 -14.49 -19.84 -19.88
CA GLU A 259 -13.47 -19.56 -18.86
C GLU A 259 -13.54 -20.58 -17.72
N LEU A 260 -14.73 -20.94 -17.26
CA LEU A 260 -14.91 -21.98 -16.24
C LEU A 260 -14.30 -23.30 -16.70
N LYS A 261 -14.56 -23.71 -17.95
CA LYS A 261 -13.96 -24.93 -18.52
C LYS A 261 -12.43 -24.85 -18.56
N LYS A 262 -11.86 -23.71 -18.97
CA LYS A 262 -10.40 -23.52 -18.95
C LYS A 262 -9.82 -23.64 -17.56
N VAL A 263 -10.46 -22.99 -16.57
CA VAL A 263 -10.03 -23.07 -15.16
C VAL A 263 -10.16 -24.49 -14.62
N GLU A 264 -11.22 -25.22 -14.98
CA GLU A 264 -11.35 -26.65 -14.63
C GLU A 264 -10.27 -27.52 -15.31
N GLU A 265 -9.96 -27.26 -16.57
CA GLU A 265 -8.88 -27.98 -17.30
C GLU A 265 -7.51 -27.66 -16.71
N GLU A 266 -7.20 -26.40 -16.43
CA GLU A 266 -5.95 -25.98 -15.78
C GLU A 266 -5.84 -26.54 -14.36
N GLY A 267 -6.92 -26.52 -13.58
CA GLY A 267 -6.98 -27.11 -12.25
C GLY A 267 -6.74 -28.62 -12.27
N ASN A 268 -7.42 -29.33 -13.17
CA ASN A 268 -7.21 -30.77 -13.36
C ASN A 268 -5.77 -31.10 -13.77
N HIS A 269 -5.16 -30.24 -14.60
CA HIS A 269 -3.76 -30.41 -15.01
C HIS A 269 -2.79 -30.23 -13.81
N GLN A 270 -2.99 -29.18 -13.01
CA GLN A 270 -2.17 -28.91 -11.83
C GLN A 270 -2.29 -30.03 -10.79
N ILE A 271 -3.52 -30.50 -10.50
CA ILE A 271 -3.77 -31.60 -9.58
C ILE A 271 -3.10 -32.88 -10.11
N ALA A 272 -3.25 -33.17 -11.40
CA ALA A 272 -2.67 -34.38 -12.02
C ALA A 272 -1.14 -34.35 -12.01
N GLU A 273 -0.50 -33.19 -12.22
CA GLU A 273 0.96 -33.02 -12.17
C GLU A 273 1.51 -33.30 -10.76
N GLU A 274 0.96 -32.61 -9.74
CA GLU A 274 1.38 -32.84 -8.34
C GLU A 274 1.10 -34.27 -7.87
N PHE A 275 -0.04 -34.83 -8.26
CA PHE A 275 -0.39 -36.19 -7.88
C PHE A 275 0.50 -37.23 -8.56
N ARG A 276 0.91 -37.03 -9.81
CA ARG A 276 1.89 -37.93 -10.49
C ARG A 276 3.26 -37.88 -9.81
N ASP A 277 3.71 -36.72 -9.36
CA ASP A 277 4.96 -36.59 -8.61
C ASP A 277 4.86 -37.23 -7.23
N PHE A 278 3.74 -37.10 -6.55
CA PHE A 278 3.44 -37.83 -5.32
C PHE A 278 3.45 -39.34 -5.54
N LEU A 279 2.71 -39.84 -6.55
CA LEU A 279 2.64 -41.28 -6.89
C LEU A 279 4.01 -41.88 -7.18
N LYS A 280 4.90 -41.15 -7.83
CA LYS A 280 6.27 -41.59 -8.10
C LYS A 280 7.04 -41.96 -6.83
N THR A 281 6.88 -41.17 -5.78
CA THR A 281 7.52 -41.41 -4.48
C THR A 281 6.78 -42.49 -3.70
N PHE A 282 5.47 -42.50 -3.75
CA PHE A 282 4.61 -43.45 -3.07
C PHE A 282 4.75 -44.88 -3.63
N GLU A 283 4.76 -45.04 -4.96
CA GLU A 283 4.98 -46.32 -5.64
C GLU A 283 6.35 -46.93 -5.33
N ASN A 284 7.39 -46.09 -5.17
CA ASN A 284 8.72 -46.56 -4.75
C ASN A 284 8.69 -47.11 -3.31
N ALA A 285 7.95 -46.50 -2.39
CA ALA A 285 7.77 -47.00 -1.03
C ALA A 285 6.91 -48.26 -0.98
N LEU A 286 5.85 -48.32 -1.79
CA LEU A 286 4.96 -49.47 -1.90
C LEU A 286 5.65 -50.67 -2.60
N GLY A 287 6.54 -50.40 -3.57
CA GLY A 287 7.26 -51.38 -4.38
C GLY A 287 6.42 -52.02 -5.48
N GLN A 288 5.30 -51.43 -5.84
CA GLN A 288 4.43 -51.78 -6.95
C GLN A 288 3.69 -50.56 -7.48
N PRO A 289 3.36 -50.49 -8.79
CA PRO A 289 2.63 -49.37 -9.36
C PRO A 289 1.17 -49.37 -8.89
N MET A 290 0.59 -48.18 -8.74
CA MET A 290 -0.84 -47.97 -8.53
C MET A 290 -1.56 -48.22 -9.85
N VAL A 291 -2.59 -49.06 -9.80
CA VAL A 291 -3.42 -49.41 -10.97
C VAL A 291 -4.88 -49.01 -10.69
N ASP A 292 -5.58 -48.61 -11.73
CA ASP A 292 -7.03 -48.37 -11.68
C ASP A 292 -7.82 -49.70 -11.75
N ASP A 293 -9.13 -49.63 -11.70
CA ASP A 293 -10.04 -50.78 -11.77
C ASP A 293 -9.89 -51.59 -13.09
N ASP A 294 -9.39 -50.93 -14.15
CA ASP A 294 -9.12 -51.55 -15.46
C ASP A 294 -7.70 -52.14 -15.57
N GLY A 295 -6.89 -52.04 -14.53
CA GLY A 295 -5.50 -52.53 -14.48
C GLY A 295 -4.47 -51.64 -15.17
N ARG A 296 -4.82 -50.39 -15.52
CA ARG A 296 -3.89 -49.40 -16.10
C ARG A 296 -3.14 -48.68 -14.99
N LYS A 297 -1.88 -48.35 -15.19
CA LYS A 297 -1.10 -47.60 -14.22
C LYS A 297 -1.55 -46.14 -14.17
N VAL A 298 -2.06 -45.69 -13.05
CA VAL A 298 -2.64 -44.35 -12.86
C VAL A 298 -1.68 -43.23 -13.28
N ARG A 299 -0.38 -43.39 -12.98
CA ARG A 299 0.65 -42.39 -13.35
C ARG A 299 0.86 -42.25 -14.85
N GLU A 300 0.63 -43.31 -15.65
CA GLU A 300 0.85 -43.35 -17.10
C GLU A 300 -0.39 -42.93 -17.90
N ILE A 301 -1.53 -42.63 -17.23
CA ILE A 301 -2.76 -42.20 -17.89
C ILE A 301 -2.59 -40.74 -18.34
N PRO A 302 -2.80 -40.44 -19.65
CA PRO A 302 -2.62 -39.10 -20.19
C PRO A 302 -3.77 -38.14 -19.89
N GLU A 303 -4.92 -38.65 -19.47
CA GLU A 303 -6.12 -37.86 -19.19
C GLU A 303 -6.06 -37.21 -17.81
N ASP A 304 -5.69 -35.94 -17.75
CA ASP A 304 -5.53 -35.22 -16.49
C ASP A 304 -6.80 -35.15 -15.63
N LYS A 305 -7.96 -35.07 -16.27
CA LYS A 305 -9.27 -35.11 -15.57
C LYS A 305 -9.47 -36.41 -14.80
N PHE A 306 -9.09 -37.56 -15.38
CA PHE A 306 -9.21 -38.86 -14.72
C PHE A 306 -8.24 -38.96 -13.53
N VAL A 307 -6.99 -38.49 -13.74
CA VAL A 307 -5.95 -38.51 -12.69
C VAL A 307 -6.34 -37.59 -11.54
N SER A 308 -6.94 -36.43 -11.83
CA SER A 308 -7.46 -35.51 -10.83
C SER A 308 -8.61 -36.12 -10.02
N GLN A 309 -9.57 -36.76 -10.66
CA GLN A 309 -10.63 -37.51 -9.95
C GLN A 309 -10.09 -38.60 -9.05
N TYR A 310 -9.12 -39.39 -9.56
CA TYR A 310 -8.47 -40.41 -8.77
C TYR A 310 -7.71 -39.83 -7.56
N ALA A 311 -7.13 -38.63 -7.70
CA ALA A 311 -6.48 -37.93 -6.60
C ALA A 311 -7.46 -37.56 -5.49
N HIS A 312 -8.69 -37.10 -5.82
CA HIS A 312 -9.73 -36.81 -4.83
C HIS A 312 -10.15 -38.03 -4.02
N ASP A 313 -10.19 -39.19 -4.65
CA ASP A 313 -10.64 -40.45 -4.03
C ASP A 313 -9.47 -41.29 -3.48
N PHE A 314 -8.22 -40.81 -3.60
CA PHE A 314 -7.01 -41.58 -3.28
C PHE A 314 -6.99 -42.15 -1.86
N LEU A 315 -7.36 -41.39 -0.86
CA LEU A 315 -7.38 -41.86 0.53
C LEU A 315 -8.39 -42.99 0.75
N SER A 316 -9.53 -42.96 0.05
CA SER A 316 -10.53 -44.05 0.07
C SER A 316 -9.98 -45.31 -0.59
N HIS A 317 -9.32 -45.18 -1.73
CA HIS A 317 -8.66 -46.30 -2.39
C HIS A 317 -7.52 -46.91 -1.56
N LEU A 318 -6.83 -46.09 -0.76
CA LEU A 318 -5.79 -46.52 0.14
C LEU A 318 -6.31 -47.41 1.29
N ASP A 319 -7.48 -47.07 1.83
CA ASP A 319 -8.13 -47.84 2.91
C ASP A 319 -8.54 -49.26 2.45
N ASP A 320 -8.84 -49.44 1.18
CA ASP A 320 -9.19 -50.72 0.55
C ASP A 320 -7.96 -51.58 0.19
N MET A 321 -6.74 -51.02 0.28
CA MET A 321 -5.51 -51.73 -0.08
C MET A 321 -4.97 -52.63 1.05
N ASP A 322 -4.85 -53.92 0.82
CA ASP A 322 -4.26 -54.91 1.74
C ASP A 322 -2.70 -54.90 1.68
N ILE A 323 -2.07 -53.97 2.42
CA ILE A 323 -0.60 -53.92 2.53
C ILE A 323 -0.13 -54.90 3.61
N ARG A 324 0.32 -56.09 3.19
CA ARG A 324 0.70 -57.18 4.10
C ARG A 324 1.99 -56.97 4.89
N SER A 325 2.89 -56.09 4.44
CA SER A 325 4.18 -55.83 5.11
C SER A 325 4.06 -54.64 6.07
N PRO A 326 4.30 -54.83 7.40
CA PRO A 326 4.25 -53.71 8.37
C PRO A 326 5.26 -52.61 8.07
N GLN A 327 6.42 -52.93 7.50
CA GLN A 327 7.47 -51.97 7.18
C GLN A 327 7.07 -51.10 5.99
N LYS A 328 6.57 -51.71 4.90
CA LYS A 328 6.04 -50.97 3.75
C LYS A 328 4.85 -50.06 4.14
N LYS A 329 3.99 -50.54 5.03
CA LYS A 329 2.88 -49.74 5.56
C LYS A 329 3.37 -48.49 6.33
N ALA A 330 4.45 -48.62 7.10
CA ALA A 330 5.08 -47.49 7.79
C ALA A 330 5.74 -46.52 6.81
N ASP A 331 6.45 -47.02 5.81
CA ASP A 331 7.11 -46.20 4.79
C ASP A 331 6.07 -45.44 3.92
N CYS A 332 5.00 -46.11 3.49
CA CYS A 332 3.89 -45.46 2.77
C CYS A 332 3.21 -44.37 3.62
N ARG A 333 2.97 -44.64 4.92
CA ARG A 333 2.37 -43.65 5.83
C ARG A 333 3.28 -42.45 5.99
N ALA A 334 4.60 -42.65 6.11
CA ALA A 334 5.54 -41.51 6.18
C ALA A 334 5.54 -40.65 4.91
N VAL A 335 5.43 -41.27 3.72
CA VAL A 335 5.31 -40.52 2.45
C VAL A 335 4.00 -39.75 2.37
N ILE A 336 2.89 -40.33 2.83
CA ILE A 336 1.60 -39.64 2.89
C ILE A 336 1.68 -38.44 3.84
N GLU A 337 2.17 -38.62 5.07
CA GLU A 337 2.30 -37.55 6.05
C GLU A 337 3.21 -36.42 5.56
N ASP A 338 4.16 -36.70 4.67
CA ASP A 338 5.13 -35.72 4.16
C ASP A 338 4.67 -34.97 2.91
N LEU A 339 4.11 -35.68 1.94
CA LEU A 339 3.83 -35.15 0.60
C LEU A 339 2.33 -34.95 0.31
N TRP A 340 1.44 -35.71 0.95
CA TRP A 340 0.00 -35.59 0.72
C TRP A 340 -0.55 -34.20 1.02
N PRO A 341 -0.12 -33.48 2.09
CA PRO A 341 -0.60 -32.13 2.35
C PRO A 341 -0.37 -31.15 1.19
N ASN A 342 0.64 -31.36 0.35
CA ASN A 342 0.85 -30.52 -0.83
C ASN A 342 -0.19 -30.79 -1.92
N VAL A 343 -0.51 -32.06 -2.14
CA VAL A 343 -1.54 -32.46 -3.11
C VAL A 343 -2.91 -31.98 -2.64
N GLU A 344 -3.20 -32.15 -1.35
CA GLU A 344 -4.45 -31.70 -0.72
C GLU A 344 -4.62 -30.17 -0.82
N ASP A 345 -3.57 -29.38 -0.57
CA ASP A 345 -3.57 -27.92 -0.72
C ASP A 345 -3.87 -27.49 -2.17
N VAL A 346 -3.29 -28.19 -3.15
CA VAL A 346 -3.58 -27.93 -4.57
C VAL A 346 -5.01 -28.31 -4.93
N ILE A 347 -5.51 -29.47 -4.46
CA ILE A 347 -6.90 -29.89 -4.66
C ILE A 347 -7.84 -28.84 -4.06
N GLU A 348 -7.64 -28.49 -2.78
CA GLU A 348 -8.49 -27.53 -2.09
C GLU A 348 -8.49 -26.15 -2.78
N THR A 349 -7.33 -25.67 -3.19
CA THR A 349 -7.17 -24.37 -3.89
C THR A 349 -7.89 -24.38 -5.25
N CYS A 350 -7.73 -25.47 -6.03
CA CYS A 350 -8.39 -25.60 -7.33
C CYS A 350 -9.92 -25.73 -7.18
N ASP A 351 -10.36 -26.56 -6.23
CA ASP A 351 -11.79 -26.75 -5.94
C ASP A 351 -12.46 -25.48 -5.42
N GLN A 352 -11.80 -24.74 -4.53
CA GLN A 352 -12.29 -23.45 -4.06
C GLN A 352 -12.46 -22.47 -5.22
N LYS A 353 -11.49 -22.40 -6.14
CA LYS A 353 -11.55 -21.52 -7.32
C LYS A 353 -12.68 -21.93 -8.27
N VAL A 354 -12.84 -23.20 -8.57
CA VAL A 354 -13.91 -23.74 -9.43
C VAL A 354 -15.28 -23.56 -8.77
N ASN A 355 -15.38 -23.83 -7.47
CA ASN A 355 -16.64 -23.71 -6.74
C ASN A 355 -17.06 -22.24 -6.56
N SER A 356 -16.12 -21.31 -6.33
CA SER A 356 -16.41 -19.87 -6.29
C SER A 356 -16.97 -19.38 -7.63
N MET A 357 -16.37 -19.82 -8.74
CA MET A 357 -16.89 -19.53 -10.07
C MET A 357 -18.26 -20.17 -10.32
N LYS A 358 -18.49 -21.44 -9.93
CA LYS A 358 -19.78 -22.13 -10.11
C LYS A 358 -20.93 -21.52 -9.31
N ARG A 359 -20.70 -21.10 -8.08
CA ARG A 359 -21.69 -20.44 -7.22
C ARG A 359 -21.99 -19.02 -7.68
N GLY A 360 -21.05 -18.39 -8.41
CA GLY A 360 -21.00 -16.96 -8.59
C GLY A 360 -20.63 -16.30 -7.25
N GLU A 361 -19.94 -15.20 -7.31
CA GLU A 361 -19.47 -14.54 -6.10
C GLU A 361 -20.58 -13.89 -5.31
N GLU A 362 -20.50 -13.94 -3.98
CA GLU A 362 -21.42 -13.28 -3.06
C GLU A 362 -21.17 -11.76 -3.06
N LEU A 363 -21.72 -11.08 -4.05
CA LEU A 363 -21.72 -9.63 -4.11
C LEU A 363 -22.81 -9.06 -3.18
N PRO A 364 -22.62 -7.83 -2.66
CA PRO A 364 -23.63 -7.13 -1.87
C PRO A 364 -24.98 -7.06 -2.56
N ASN A 365 -26.06 -6.91 -1.77
CA ASN A 365 -27.41 -6.86 -2.32
C ASN A 365 -27.58 -5.71 -3.31
N GLY A 366 -28.11 -6.01 -4.52
CA GLY A 366 -28.30 -5.02 -5.58
C GLY A 366 -27.11 -4.79 -6.48
N VAL A 367 -25.93 -5.32 -6.18
CA VAL A 367 -24.74 -5.27 -7.04
C VAL A 367 -24.77 -6.42 -8.03
N LEU A 368 -24.62 -6.13 -9.32
CA LEU A 368 -24.60 -7.09 -10.42
C LEU A 368 -23.19 -7.55 -10.75
N GLN A 369 -22.28 -6.59 -10.87
CA GLN A 369 -20.85 -6.82 -11.13
C GLN A 369 -20.03 -5.82 -10.31
N MET A 370 -18.82 -6.20 -9.95
CA MET A 370 -17.84 -5.35 -9.29
C MET A 370 -16.47 -5.58 -9.94
N VAL A 371 -15.75 -4.51 -10.15
CA VAL A 371 -14.37 -4.56 -10.65
C VAL A 371 -13.47 -3.93 -9.62
N LYS A 372 -12.37 -4.62 -9.31
CA LYS A 372 -11.28 -4.09 -8.49
C LYS A 372 -10.04 -3.91 -9.36
N VAL A 373 -9.41 -2.75 -9.23
CA VAL A 373 -8.17 -2.41 -9.94
C VAL A 373 -7.10 -2.09 -8.90
N TYR A 374 -5.96 -2.77 -8.99
CA TYR A 374 -4.83 -2.58 -8.09
C TYR A 374 -3.73 -1.80 -8.81
N VAL A 375 -3.38 -0.64 -8.25
CA VAL A 375 -2.35 0.24 -8.80
C VAL A 375 -1.17 0.29 -7.83
N ALA A 376 -0.01 -0.15 -8.28
CA ALA A 376 1.22 -0.07 -7.50
C ALA A 376 1.96 1.25 -7.79
N SER A 377 2.33 1.97 -6.75
CA SER A 377 3.13 3.18 -6.81
C SER A 377 4.45 3.00 -6.05
N LYS A 378 5.55 3.46 -6.65
CA LYS A 378 6.85 3.54 -6.00
C LYS A 378 7.00 4.94 -5.41
N ARG A 379 7.12 5.04 -4.09
CA ARG A 379 7.23 6.31 -3.37
C ARG A 379 8.60 6.45 -2.74
N GLN A 380 9.39 7.37 -3.25
CA GLN A 380 10.64 7.80 -2.64
C GLN A 380 10.35 8.66 -1.41
N ILE A 381 11.36 8.88 -0.61
CA ILE A 381 11.25 9.80 0.52
C ILE A 381 11.32 11.24 0.02
N SER A 382 10.47 12.12 0.54
CA SER A 382 10.34 13.50 0.11
C SER A 382 10.25 14.47 1.28
N VAL A 383 10.42 15.77 0.99
CA VAL A 383 10.21 16.83 1.97
C VAL A 383 8.77 16.81 2.47
N GLY A 384 8.59 16.88 3.77
CA GLY A 384 7.28 16.80 4.43
C GLY A 384 6.93 15.39 4.95
N ASP A 385 7.66 14.35 4.55
CA ASP A 385 7.48 13.00 5.09
C ASP A 385 7.96 12.92 6.53
N LYS A 386 7.36 12.02 7.30
CA LYS A 386 7.67 11.83 8.71
C LYS A 386 8.61 10.67 8.90
N MET A 387 9.70 10.91 9.62
CA MET A 387 10.65 9.90 10.05
C MET A 387 10.72 9.82 11.56
N ALA A 388 11.15 8.70 12.09
CA ALA A 388 11.37 8.51 13.52
C ALA A 388 12.46 7.48 13.79
N GLY A 389 13.14 7.63 14.92
CA GLY A 389 13.93 6.55 15.51
C GLY A 389 13.07 5.66 16.41
N ARG A 390 13.74 4.79 17.20
CA ARG A 390 13.06 3.88 18.13
C ARG A 390 12.90 4.45 19.56
N HIS A 391 13.40 5.66 19.82
CA HIS A 391 13.45 6.30 21.14
C HIS A 391 12.41 7.40 21.34
N GLY A 392 11.37 7.43 20.51
CA GLY A 392 10.35 8.48 20.55
C GLY A 392 10.77 9.78 19.85
N ASN A 393 11.93 9.82 19.24
CA ASN A 393 12.42 10.91 18.43
C ASN A 393 11.75 10.85 17.04
N LYS A 394 10.82 11.75 16.80
CA LYS A 394 10.09 11.89 15.54
C LYS A 394 10.39 13.24 14.92
N GLY A 395 10.42 13.30 13.61
CA GLY A 395 10.60 14.56 12.91
C GLY A 395 10.02 14.53 11.51
N VAL A 396 9.98 15.70 10.90
CA VAL A 396 9.50 15.92 9.53
C VAL A 396 10.67 16.40 8.69
N ILE A 397 10.80 15.87 7.48
CA ILE A 397 11.87 16.26 6.56
C ILE A 397 11.60 17.68 6.09
N SER A 398 12.54 18.58 6.36
CA SER A 398 12.46 19.98 5.94
C SER A 398 13.19 20.24 4.62
N LYS A 399 14.30 19.54 4.41
CA LYS A 399 15.15 19.74 3.24
C LYS A 399 15.90 18.47 2.86
N VAL A 400 16.09 18.28 1.57
CA VAL A 400 17.02 17.29 1.00
C VAL A 400 18.18 18.08 0.38
N LEU A 401 19.40 17.79 0.83
CA LEU A 401 20.60 18.47 0.36
C LEU A 401 21.38 17.59 -0.61
N PRO A 402 22.01 18.18 -1.62
CA PRO A 402 23.01 17.50 -2.43
C PRO A 402 24.10 16.87 -1.55
N ILE A 403 24.70 15.79 -2.00
CA ILE A 403 25.73 15.06 -1.25
C ILE A 403 26.94 15.98 -0.95
N GLU A 404 27.28 16.83 -1.90
CA GLU A 404 28.39 17.77 -1.85
C GLU A 404 28.22 18.84 -0.76
N ASP A 405 26.98 19.23 -0.47
CA ASP A 405 26.66 20.27 0.52
C ASP A 405 26.53 19.71 1.94
N MET A 406 26.49 18.37 2.08
CA MET A 406 26.38 17.71 3.38
C MET A 406 27.71 17.84 4.17
N PRO A 407 27.63 18.05 5.49
CA PRO A 407 28.80 17.93 6.34
C PRO A 407 29.44 16.56 6.22
N PHE A 408 30.77 16.50 6.28
CA PHE A 408 31.51 15.25 6.15
C PHE A 408 32.55 15.09 7.25
N THR A 409 32.93 13.85 7.53
CA THR A 409 33.98 13.49 8.52
C THR A 409 35.38 13.68 7.94
N GLU A 410 36.43 13.56 8.79
CA GLU A 410 37.84 13.62 8.36
C GLU A 410 38.18 12.58 7.27
N ASP A 411 37.47 11.44 7.28
CA ASP A 411 37.63 10.37 6.27
C ASP A 411 36.96 10.71 4.92
N GLY A 412 36.28 11.86 4.81
CA GLY A 412 35.54 12.27 3.62
C GLY A 412 34.15 11.64 3.51
N THR A 413 33.67 10.92 4.51
CA THR A 413 32.32 10.30 4.50
C THR A 413 31.24 11.36 4.82
N PRO A 414 30.28 11.62 3.92
CA PRO A 414 29.22 12.57 4.17
C PRO A 414 28.22 11.99 5.17
N ILE A 415 27.61 12.88 5.97
CA ILE A 415 26.53 12.53 6.89
C ILE A 415 25.24 12.32 6.10
N ASP A 416 24.43 11.34 6.48
CA ASP A 416 23.15 11.03 5.83
C ASP A 416 22.01 11.88 6.35
N ILE A 417 21.97 12.09 7.66
CA ILE A 417 20.88 12.80 8.34
C ILE A 417 21.45 13.77 9.37
N MET A 418 20.92 14.97 9.40
CA MET A 418 21.21 15.95 10.45
C MET A 418 19.99 16.13 11.36
N LEU A 419 20.21 15.92 12.65
CA LEU A 419 19.21 16.08 13.71
C LEU A 419 19.57 17.27 14.62
N ASN A 420 18.55 17.96 15.12
CA ASN A 420 18.75 19.04 16.06
C ASN A 420 19.10 18.49 17.46
N PRO A 421 20.25 18.86 18.03
CA PRO A 421 20.68 18.42 19.36
C PRO A 421 19.75 18.92 20.48
N LEU A 422 19.06 20.03 20.31
CA LEU A 422 18.15 20.60 21.32
C LEU A 422 16.94 19.72 21.60
N GLY A 423 16.57 18.81 20.69
CA GLY A 423 15.49 17.85 20.87
C GLY A 423 15.80 16.74 21.89
N VAL A 424 17.06 16.54 22.26
CA VAL A 424 17.46 15.46 23.19
C VAL A 424 17.30 15.83 24.66
N PRO A 425 17.84 16.97 25.16
CA PRO A 425 17.77 17.31 26.59
C PRO A 425 16.34 17.50 27.08
N SER A 426 15.51 18.17 26.29
CA SER A 426 14.12 18.47 26.67
C SER A 426 13.24 17.23 26.80
N ARG A 427 13.57 16.16 26.07
CA ARG A 427 12.79 14.90 26.04
C ARG A 427 13.41 13.78 26.83
N MET A 428 14.64 13.95 27.33
CA MET A 428 15.37 13.00 28.18
C MET A 428 15.51 11.60 27.55
N ASN A 429 15.46 11.47 26.24
CA ASN A 429 15.58 10.21 25.50
C ASN A 429 17.06 9.92 25.16
N VAL A 430 17.90 9.79 26.20
CA VAL A 430 19.35 9.60 26.08
C VAL A 430 19.71 8.32 25.34
N GLY A 431 18.82 7.31 25.33
CA GLY A 431 19.01 6.05 24.63
C GLY A 431 19.36 6.20 23.14
N GLN A 432 18.86 7.26 22.47
CA GLN A 432 19.23 7.53 21.08
C GLN A 432 20.72 7.87 20.92
N ILE A 433 21.33 8.57 21.86
CA ILE A 433 22.76 8.90 21.82
C ILE A 433 23.61 7.65 22.09
N LEU A 434 23.20 6.83 23.07
CA LEU A 434 23.87 5.56 23.35
C LEU A 434 23.79 4.61 22.15
N GLU A 435 22.63 4.54 21.48
CA GLU A 435 22.47 3.79 20.22
C GLU A 435 23.39 4.32 19.13
N THR A 436 23.49 5.65 18.98
CA THR A 436 24.36 6.27 17.97
C THR A 436 25.82 5.85 18.13
N HIS A 437 26.33 5.93 19.34
CA HIS A 437 27.72 5.58 19.65
C HIS A 437 27.98 4.08 19.49
N LEU A 438 27.10 3.23 20.04
CA LEU A 438 27.24 1.78 19.91
C LEU A 438 27.07 1.32 18.45
N GLY A 439 26.15 1.94 17.72
CA GLY A 439 25.94 1.67 16.30
C GLY A 439 27.16 2.02 15.45
N TRP A 440 27.84 3.13 15.76
CA TRP A 440 29.07 3.51 15.06
C TRP A 440 30.22 2.52 15.31
N ALA A 441 30.40 2.11 16.58
CA ALA A 441 31.36 1.07 16.92
C ALA A 441 31.02 -0.28 16.25
N ALA A 442 29.74 -0.67 16.29
CA ALA A 442 29.27 -1.92 15.70
C ALA A 442 29.49 -1.99 14.17
N GLU A 443 29.26 -0.88 13.47
CA GLU A 443 29.53 -0.78 12.02
C GLU A 443 31.02 -0.98 11.70
N LYS A 444 31.91 -0.30 12.43
CA LYS A 444 33.36 -0.40 12.21
C LYS A 444 33.93 -1.78 12.53
N HIS A 445 33.41 -2.45 13.54
CA HIS A 445 33.78 -3.82 13.91
C HIS A 445 33.07 -4.90 13.11
N GLY A 446 31.95 -4.59 12.43
CA GLY A 446 31.17 -5.54 11.66
C GLY A 446 30.34 -6.51 12.51
N PHE A 447 29.94 -6.14 13.74
CA PHE A 447 29.06 -6.96 14.57
C PHE A 447 27.68 -6.30 14.77
N ARG A 448 26.71 -7.08 15.20
CA ARG A 448 25.39 -6.59 15.67
C ARG A 448 25.33 -6.70 17.18
N ALA A 449 24.99 -5.61 17.85
CA ALA A 449 24.83 -5.56 19.28
C ALA A 449 23.40 -5.97 19.68
N VAL A 450 23.28 -6.88 20.66
CA VAL A 450 21.99 -7.25 21.25
C VAL A 450 21.97 -6.70 22.67
N CYS A 451 21.15 -5.68 22.90
CA CYS A 451 20.97 -5.01 24.20
C CYS A 451 19.52 -5.27 24.69
N PRO A 452 19.30 -6.22 25.61
CA PRO A 452 17.98 -6.42 26.22
C PRO A 452 17.48 -5.15 26.91
N VAL A 453 16.15 -4.97 26.97
CA VAL A 453 15.51 -3.71 27.39
C VAL A 453 15.94 -3.23 28.78
N PHE A 454 16.17 -4.14 29.75
CA PHE A 454 16.57 -3.81 31.12
C PHE A 454 18.01 -4.22 31.45
N ASP A 455 18.76 -4.75 30.49
CA ASP A 455 20.16 -5.18 30.64
C ASP A 455 20.95 -4.66 29.43
N GLY A 456 20.98 -3.33 29.28
CA GLY A 456 21.65 -2.65 28.19
C GLY A 456 23.14 -2.48 28.43
N ALA A 457 23.87 -2.09 27.37
CA ALA A 457 25.28 -1.78 27.45
C ALA A 457 25.53 -0.57 28.37
N MET A 458 26.55 -0.69 29.24
CA MET A 458 26.98 0.42 30.09
C MET A 458 27.81 1.42 29.30
N GLU A 459 27.80 2.68 29.73
CA GLU A 459 28.58 3.75 29.07
C GLU A 459 30.06 3.40 28.94
N SER A 460 30.67 2.81 29.98
CA SER A 460 32.07 2.36 29.98
C SER A 460 32.36 1.32 28.90
N GLN A 461 31.44 0.38 28.67
CA GLN A 461 31.57 -0.63 27.62
C GLN A 461 31.49 -0.01 26.22
N ILE A 462 30.58 0.95 26.02
CA ILE A 462 30.46 1.67 24.74
C ILE A 462 31.72 2.46 24.45
N GLN A 463 32.31 3.13 25.46
CA GLN A 463 33.56 3.85 25.31
C GLN A 463 34.74 2.93 24.95
N GLU A 464 34.81 1.74 25.57
CA GLU A 464 35.80 0.71 25.22
C GLU A 464 35.63 0.21 23.77
N PHE A 465 34.41 -0.03 23.32
CA PHE A 465 34.13 -0.41 21.93
C PHE A 465 34.53 0.71 20.92
N LEU A 466 34.31 1.97 21.28
CA LEU A 466 34.71 3.09 20.46
C LEU A 466 36.25 3.17 20.38
N GLU A 467 36.98 3.04 21.50
CA GLU A 467 38.44 3.03 21.53
C GLU A 467 39.04 1.89 20.71
N THR A 468 38.48 0.68 20.84
CA THR A 468 38.96 -0.50 20.08
C THR A 468 38.64 -0.39 18.60
N ALA A 469 37.62 0.36 18.21
CA ALA A 469 37.29 0.68 16.82
C ALA A 469 38.17 1.80 16.22
N GLY A 470 39.07 2.41 17.02
CA GLY A 470 39.88 3.57 16.60
C GLY A 470 39.08 4.86 16.50
N LEU A 471 37.92 4.92 17.14
CA LEU A 471 37.02 6.10 17.16
C LEU A 471 37.28 6.93 18.43
N PRO A 472 36.89 8.22 18.42
CA PRO A 472 37.01 9.07 19.60
C PRO A 472 36.16 8.51 20.74
N LYS A 473 36.71 8.43 21.95
CA LYS A 473 36.04 7.89 23.16
C LYS A 473 34.78 8.63 23.54
N ASP A 474 34.70 9.93 23.23
CA ASP A 474 33.56 10.78 23.48
C ASP A 474 32.47 10.68 22.39
N GLY A 475 32.67 9.86 21.35
CA GLY A 475 31.76 9.69 20.24
C GLY A 475 31.54 10.96 19.39
N LYS A 476 32.46 11.92 19.47
CA LYS A 476 32.38 13.17 18.73
C LYS A 476 33.43 13.21 17.62
N ALA A 477 33.00 13.49 16.42
CA ALA A 477 33.86 13.68 15.25
C ALA A 477 34.03 15.16 14.90
N GLN A 478 35.18 15.51 14.34
CA GLN A 478 35.34 16.78 13.66
C GLN A 478 34.62 16.71 12.32
N LEU A 479 33.73 17.65 12.08
CA LEU A 479 33.00 17.76 10.81
C LEU A 479 33.50 18.97 10.02
N PHE A 480 33.39 18.86 8.72
CA PHE A 480 33.72 19.90 7.74
C PHE A 480 32.42 20.29 7.00
N ASP A 481 32.25 21.57 6.71
CA ASP A 481 31.13 22.06 5.91
C ASP A 481 31.32 21.67 4.44
N GLY A 482 30.38 20.93 3.86
CA GLY A 482 30.42 20.53 2.45
C GLY A 482 30.51 21.70 1.46
N ARG A 483 29.94 22.85 1.82
CA ARG A 483 29.92 24.05 0.96
C ARG A 483 31.20 24.86 0.96
N THR A 484 31.84 24.98 2.12
CA THR A 484 33.05 25.80 2.28
C THR A 484 34.34 25.00 2.41
N GLY A 485 34.22 23.72 2.84
CA GLY A 485 35.36 22.87 3.19
C GLY A 485 36.03 23.24 4.51
N GLU A 486 35.49 24.20 5.27
CA GLU A 486 36.01 24.63 6.56
C GLU A 486 35.56 23.69 7.68
N ALA A 487 36.41 23.48 8.68
CA ALA A 487 36.04 22.69 9.85
C ALA A 487 35.08 23.47 10.76
N TYR A 488 34.05 22.80 11.29
CA TYR A 488 33.22 23.39 12.32
C TYR A 488 34.01 23.60 13.61
N GLU A 489 33.75 24.68 14.34
CA GLU A 489 34.44 25.03 15.57
C GLU A 489 34.32 23.96 16.66
N GLN A 490 33.18 23.27 16.73
CA GLN A 490 32.88 22.27 17.75
C GLN A 490 32.78 20.87 17.14
N LYS A 491 33.35 19.90 17.84
CA LYS A 491 33.13 18.49 17.52
C LYS A 491 31.66 18.09 17.73
N THR A 492 31.16 17.33 16.80
CA THR A 492 29.73 16.92 16.74
C THR A 492 29.59 15.45 17.08
N THR A 493 28.53 15.09 17.79
CA THR A 493 28.14 13.67 18.00
C THR A 493 27.70 13.08 16.67
N VAL A 494 28.41 12.05 16.23
CA VAL A 494 28.16 11.32 14.97
C VAL A 494 28.06 9.83 15.25
N GLY A 495 27.29 9.12 14.49
CA GLY A 495 27.22 7.64 14.54
C GLY A 495 26.02 7.08 13.81
N GLN A 496 25.84 5.77 13.93
CA GLN A 496 24.74 5.04 13.26
C GLN A 496 23.49 4.98 14.13
N ILE A 497 22.36 5.42 13.58
CA ILE A 497 21.03 5.27 14.18
C ILE A 497 20.13 4.52 13.23
N TYR A 498 19.25 3.70 13.80
CA TYR A 498 18.20 3.02 13.07
C TYR A 498 16.98 3.93 12.91
N MET A 499 16.73 4.39 11.67
CA MET A 499 15.64 5.32 11.36
C MET A 499 14.55 4.64 10.55
N LEU A 500 13.31 4.97 10.87
CA LEU A 500 12.08 4.44 10.28
C LEU A 500 11.39 5.52 9.44
N LYS A 501 10.87 5.13 8.27
CA LYS A 501 9.89 5.93 7.51
C LYS A 501 8.50 5.60 8.06
N LEU A 502 7.74 6.62 8.47
CA LEU A 502 6.39 6.43 8.99
C LEU A 502 5.32 6.61 7.90
N HIS A 503 4.14 6.02 8.13
CA HIS A 503 3.02 6.06 7.18
C HIS A 503 2.39 7.46 6.98
N HIS A 504 2.92 8.48 7.63
CA HIS A 504 2.48 9.87 7.45
C HIS A 504 3.25 10.52 6.28
N LEU A 505 2.92 10.13 5.06
CA LEU A 505 3.52 10.65 3.83
C LEU A 505 2.81 11.94 3.39
N VAL A 506 3.55 12.91 2.88
CA VAL A 506 3.02 14.19 2.42
C VAL A 506 2.05 14.01 1.24
N ASP A 507 2.35 13.10 0.32
CA ASP A 507 1.54 12.84 -0.88
C ASP A 507 0.10 12.43 -0.54
N ASP A 508 -0.08 11.70 0.56
CA ASP A 508 -1.41 11.30 1.03
C ASP A 508 -2.19 12.44 1.71
N LYS A 509 -1.51 13.52 2.11
CA LYS A 509 -2.08 14.64 2.86
C LYS A 509 -2.24 15.91 2.05
N VAL A 510 -1.45 16.09 0.98
CA VAL A 510 -1.57 17.24 0.08
C VAL A 510 -2.96 17.28 -0.53
N HIS A 511 -3.62 18.40 -0.40
CA HIS A 511 -4.96 18.62 -0.91
C HIS A 511 -5.17 20.08 -1.30
N ALA A 512 -5.79 20.30 -2.46
CA ALA A 512 -6.19 21.61 -2.93
C ALA A 512 -7.61 21.55 -3.51
N ARG A 513 -8.34 22.65 -3.39
CA ARG A 513 -9.70 22.76 -3.91
C ARG A 513 -9.90 24.17 -4.50
N SER A 514 -10.58 24.24 -5.63
CA SER A 514 -11.20 25.48 -6.12
C SER A 514 -12.72 25.41 -5.93
N THR A 515 -13.42 24.65 -6.74
CA THR A 515 -14.84 24.31 -6.62
C THR A 515 -14.99 22.83 -6.34
N GLY A 516 -16.08 22.45 -5.69
CA GLY A 516 -16.35 21.05 -5.35
C GLY A 516 -17.73 20.88 -4.73
N PRO A 517 -18.00 19.75 -4.09
CA PRO A 517 -19.31 19.45 -3.50
C PRO A 517 -19.61 20.32 -2.28
N TYR A 518 -20.89 20.65 -2.12
CA TYR A 518 -21.41 21.45 -1.01
C TYR A 518 -22.47 20.66 -0.23
N SER A 519 -22.65 21.03 1.05
CA SER A 519 -23.71 20.48 1.88
C SER A 519 -25.10 20.89 1.32
N LEU A 520 -26.07 20.00 1.37
CA LEU A 520 -27.43 20.27 0.85
C LEU A 520 -28.17 21.35 1.67
N ILE A 521 -28.00 21.36 2.99
CA ILE A 521 -28.75 22.24 3.89
C ILE A 521 -28.05 23.58 4.04
N THR A 522 -26.79 23.59 4.46
CA THR A 522 -26.03 24.80 4.77
C THR A 522 -25.36 25.42 3.56
N GLN A 523 -25.29 24.71 2.41
CA GLN A 523 -24.59 25.13 1.20
C GLN A 523 -23.09 25.44 1.42
N GLN A 524 -22.52 24.98 2.52
CA GLN A 524 -21.10 25.13 2.82
C GLN A 524 -20.26 24.04 2.12
N PRO A 525 -19.00 24.33 1.77
CA PRO A 525 -18.09 23.31 1.26
C PRO A 525 -17.98 22.13 2.23
N LEU A 526 -18.00 20.89 1.71
CA LEU A 526 -17.73 19.71 2.53
C LEU A 526 -16.30 19.74 3.07
N GLY A 527 -16.02 19.02 4.14
CA GLY A 527 -14.69 18.86 4.72
C GLY A 527 -14.03 17.56 4.30
N GLY A 528 -12.70 17.52 4.31
CA GLY A 528 -11.87 16.33 4.11
C GLY A 528 -11.44 16.07 2.66
N LYS A 529 -10.22 15.53 2.48
CA LYS A 529 -9.61 15.23 1.18
C LYS A 529 -10.45 14.25 0.36
N ALA A 530 -10.96 13.18 1.00
CA ALA A 530 -11.74 12.14 0.34
C ALA A 530 -13.04 12.64 -0.32
N ARG A 531 -13.60 13.74 0.17
CA ARG A 531 -14.81 14.37 -0.37
C ARG A 531 -14.52 15.58 -1.25
N PHE A 532 -13.27 15.77 -1.65
CA PHE A 532 -12.82 16.99 -2.34
C PHE A 532 -13.27 18.25 -1.61
N GLY A 533 -13.09 18.25 -0.28
CA GLY A 533 -13.57 19.30 0.62
C GLY A 533 -12.64 20.48 0.75
N GLY A 534 -13.15 21.55 1.38
CA GLY A 534 -12.37 22.75 1.69
C GLY A 534 -11.76 22.70 3.09
N GLN A 535 -10.87 23.65 3.37
CA GLN A 535 -10.32 23.86 4.70
C GLN A 535 -11.34 24.58 5.60
N ARG A 536 -11.34 24.23 6.88
CA ARG A 536 -12.18 24.88 7.87
C ARG A 536 -11.50 26.16 8.34
N PHE A 537 -12.15 27.31 8.14
CA PHE A 537 -11.79 28.58 8.75
C PHE A 537 -12.58 28.72 10.06
N GLY A 538 -11.93 28.41 11.18
CA GLY A 538 -12.58 28.35 12.49
C GLY A 538 -12.80 29.72 13.13
N GLU A 539 -13.41 29.72 14.32
CA GLU A 539 -13.70 30.95 15.08
C GLU A 539 -12.41 31.71 15.46
N MET A 540 -11.36 31.00 15.84
CA MET A 540 -10.08 31.62 16.19
C MET A 540 -9.40 32.31 15.01
N GLU A 541 -9.48 31.73 13.80
CA GLU A 541 -8.96 32.30 12.57
C GLU A 541 -9.73 33.58 12.19
N VAL A 542 -11.04 33.61 12.45
CA VAL A 542 -11.86 34.81 12.29
C VAL A 542 -11.36 35.94 13.21
N TRP A 543 -11.09 35.64 14.50
CA TRP A 543 -10.53 36.61 15.44
C TRP A 543 -9.19 37.19 14.98
N ALA A 544 -8.35 36.36 14.36
CA ALA A 544 -7.08 36.82 13.81
C ALA A 544 -7.28 37.85 12.69
N LEU A 545 -8.23 37.61 11.78
CA LEU A 545 -8.54 38.61 10.72
C LEU A 545 -9.19 39.87 11.27
N GLU A 546 -10.03 39.76 12.30
CA GLU A 546 -10.58 40.93 12.99
C GLU A 546 -9.47 41.77 13.63
N ALA A 547 -8.48 41.13 14.26
CA ALA A 547 -7.33 41.82 14.85
C ALA A 547 -6.47 42.54 13.80
N TYR A 548 -6.36 42.01 12.58
CA TYR A 548 -5.70 42.68 11.47
C TYR A 548 -6.57 43.76 10.80
N GLY A 549 -7.85 43.86 11.11
CA GLY A 549 -8.79 44.80 10.47
C GLY A 549 -9.09 44.44 9.01
N ALA A 550 -8.89 43.20 8.60
CA ALA A 550 -9.06 42.74 7.22
C ALA A 550 -10.53 42.39 6.90
N ALA A 551 -11.42 43.38 6.95
CA ALA A 551 -12.87 43.19 6.83
C ALA A 551 -13.31 42.61 5.47
N TYR A 552 -12.73 43.07 4.37
CA TYR A 552 -13.08 42.59 3.02
C TYR A 552 -12.66 41.16 2.79
N ILE A 553 -11.48 40.75 3.29
CA ILE A 553 -11.02 39.36 3.21
C ILE A 553 -11.95 38.46 4.03
N LEU A 554 -12.33 38.90 5.23
CA LEU A 554 -13.26 38.15 6.08
C LEU A 554 -14.62 37.99 5.40
N GLN A 555 -15.16 39.05 4.80
CA GLN A 555 -16.41 39.01 4.06
C GLN A 555 -16.32 38.02 2.88
N GLU A 556 -15.25 38.06 2.11
CA GLU A 556 -15.03 37.13 0.99
C GLU A 556 -14.99 35.68 1.46
N LEU A 557 -14.26 35.37 2.54
CA LEU A 557 -14.14 34.03 3.11
C LEU A 557 -15.47 33.47 3.61
N LEU A 558 -16.31 34.33 4.21
CA LEU A 558 -17.59 33.93 4.79
C LEU A 558 -18.73 33.84 3.76
N THR A 559 -18.63 34.50 2.62
CA THR A 559 -19.71 34.60 1.63
C THR A 559 -19.39 33.86 0.33
N VAL A 560 -18.71 34.50 -0.59
CA VAL A 560 -18.48 33.97 -1.96
C VAL A 560 -17.57 32.74 -2.02
N LYS A 561 -16.72 32.53 -1.03
CA LYS A 561 -15.89 31.31 -0.91
C LYS A 561 -16.57 30.19 -0.09
N SER A 562 -17.72 30.46 0.53
CA SER A 562 -18.39 29.50 1.40
C SER A 562 -19.83 29.22 0.95
N ASP A 563 -20.82 29.90 1.53
CA ASP A 563 -22.23 29.52 1.45
C ASP A 563 -23.14 30.49 0.68
N ASP A 564 -22.61 31.56 0.10
CA ASP A 564 -23.37 32.45 -0.79
C ASP A 564 -23.48 31.83 -2.19
N VAL A 565 -24.62 31.18 -2.49
CA VAL A 565 -24.86 30.46 -3.73
C VAL A 565 -24.80 31.36 -4.96
N GLU A 566 -25.43 32.53 -4.91
CA GLU A 566 -25.44 33.49 -6.02
C GLU A 566 -24.07 34.16 -6.19
N GLY A 567 -23.44 34.54 -5.08
CA GLY A 567 -22.13 35.16 -5.09
C GLY A 567 -21.04 34.28 -5.65
N ARG A 568 -21.09 32.96 -5.38
CA ARG A 568 -20.16 31.98 -5.98
C ARG A 568 -20.21 31.98 -7.50
N THR A 569 -21.41 32.02 -8.08
CA THR A 569 -21.59 31.99 -9.53
C THR A 569 -21.12 33.31 -10.15
N LYS A 570 -21.52 34.45 -9.57
CA LYS A 570 -21.15 35.77 -10.05
C LYS A 570 -19.64 36.05 -10.01
N ILE A 571 -18.94 35.57 -8.98
CA ILE A 571 -17.48 35.77 -8.90
C ILE A 571 -16.74 34.99 -9.99
N TYR A 572 -17.19 33.78 -10.31
CA TYR A 572 -16.62 33.02 -11.43
C TYR A 572 -16.91 33.68 -12.78
N GLU A 573 -18.11 34.17 -12.98
CA GLU A 573 -18.50 34.92 -14.18
C GLU A 573 -17.64 36.18 -14.35
N SER A 574 -17.44 36.95 -13.28
CA SER A 574 -16.60 38.14 -13.30
C SER A 574 -15.13 37.85 -13.55
N MET A 575 -14.59 36.76 -12.99
CA MET A 575 -13.22 36.29 -13.28
C MET A 575 -13.03 35.90 -14.75
N VAL A 576 -14.00 35.22 -15.34
CA VAL A 576 -13.96 34.83 -16.76
C VAL A 576 -14.01 36.08 -17.66
N ASN A 577 -14.79 37.08 -17.28
CA ASN A 577 -14.91 38.35 -18.00
C ASN A 577 -13.71 39.31 -17.75
N GLY A 578 -12.80 38.95 -16.82
CA GLY A 578 -11.66 39.81 -16.46
C GLY A 578 -12.01 40.97 -15.53
N GLU A 579 -13.18 40.94 -14.91
CA GLU A 579 -13.64 41.93 -13.93
C GLU A 579 -13.31 41.42 -12.51
N ASN A 580 -12.85 42.30 -11.64
CA ASN A 580 -12.54 41.98 -10.25
C ASN A 580 -13.55 42.62 -9.28
N THR A 581 -14.83 42.47 -9.57
CA THR A 581 -15.89 43.02 -8.69
C THR A 581 -16.38 41.93 -7.74
N LEU A 582 -16.42 42.27 -6.44
CA LEU A 582 -16.99 41.41 -5.39
C LEU A 582 -18.36 41.95 -4.99
N GLU A 583 -19.41 41.27 -5.38
CA GLU A 583 -20.76 41.51 -4.86
C GLU A 583 -21.12 40.34 -3.93
N ALA A 584 -21.02 40.58 -2.61
CA ALA A 584 -21.41 39.59 -1.61
C ALA A 584 -22.93 39.63 -1.37
N GLY A 585 -23.54 38.46 -1.44
CA GLY A 585 -24.94 38.26 -1.06
C GLY A 585 -25.12 37.88 0.41
N THR A 586 -26.27 37.29 0.74
CA THR A 586 -26.56 36.73 2.06
C THR A 586 -26.10 35.29 2.17
N PRO A 587 -25.40 34.87 3.25
CA PRO A 587 -25.03 33.49 3.47
C PRO A 587 -26.27 32.58 3.62
N ALA A 588 -26.29 31.43 3.00
CA ALA A 588 -27.40 30.47 3.12
C ALA A 588 -27.61 29.98 4.57
N SER A 589 -26.54 29.91 5.37
CA SER A 589 -26.62 29.61 6.80
C SER A 589 -27.45 30.64 7.58
N PHE A 590 -27.46 31.91 7.15
CA PHE A 590 -28.32 32.94 7.73
C PHE A 590 -29.80 32.69 7.41
N ASP A 591 -30.11 32.22 6.19
CA ASP A 591 -31.48 31.88 5.80
C ASP A 591 -32.00 30.68 6.59
N VAL A 592 -31.14 29.70 6.85
CA VAL A 592 -31.45 28.55 7.72
C VAL A 592 -31.76 29.05 9.15
N LEU A 593 -30.93 29.91 9.71
CA LEU A 593 -31.16 30.51 11.04
C LEU A 593 -32.49 31.29 11.10
N ASN A 594 -32.78 32.05 10.06
CA ASN A 594 -34.03 32.81 9.96
C ASN A 594 -35.25 31.87 9.93
N ASN A 595 -35.16 30.79 9.19
CA ASN A 595 -36.23 29.80 9.14
C ASN A 595 -36.40 29.06 10.48
N GLU A 596 -35.31 28.74 11.19
CA GLU A 596 -35.36 28.18 12.54
C GLU A 596 -36.01 29.14 13.56
N ILE A 597 -35.64 30.43 13.52
CA ILE A 597 -36.26 31.46 14.36
C ILE A 597 -37.76 31.59 14.07
N ARG A 598 -38.14 31.58 12.79
CA ARG A 598 -39.57 31.58 12.39
C ARG A 598 -40.29 30.30 12.84
N GLY A 599 -39.62 29.15 12.80
CA GLY A 599 -40.14 27.89 13.34
C GLY A 599 -40.47 27.95 14.84
N LEU A 600 -39.72 28.76 15.59
CA LEU A 600 -40.00 29.08 17.01
C LEU A 600 -41.11 30.10 17.23
N GLY A 601 -41.77 30.57 16.17
CA GLY A 601 -42.85 31.55 16.24
C GLY A 601 -42.39 33.00 16.35
N LEU A 602 -41.08 33.26 16.14
CA LEU A 602 -40.48 34.60 16.10
C LEU A 602 -40.37 35.10 14.66
N ASN A 603 -40.44 36.39 14.42
CA ASN A 603 -40.23 36.98 13.09
C ASN A 603 -38.97 37.83 13.04
N LEU A 604 -38.04 37.45 12.14
CA LEU A 604 -36.86 38.21 11.83
C LEU A 604 -37.01 38.82 10.41
N GLN A 605 -36.95 40.11 10.28
CA GLN A 605 -37.00 40.80 8.99
C GLN A 605 -35.74 41.66 8.80
N LEU A 606 -35.17 41.55 7.60
CA LEU A 606 -34.06 42.41 7.18
C LEU A 606 -34.62 43.66 6.48
N GLU A 607 -34.36 44.81 7.01
CA GLU A 607 -34.68 46.09 6.37
C GLU A 607 -33.41 46.64 5.66
N LYS A 608 -33.53 46.91 4.36
CA LYS A 608 -32.48 47.64 3.67
C LYS A 608 -32.50 49.07 4.17
N ASN A 609 -31.43 49.51 4.81
CA ASN A 609 -31.26 50.94 5.11
C ASN A 609 -31.22 51.67 3.76
N PRO A 610 -32.14 52.58 3.46
CA PRO A 610 -32.00 53.49 2.33
C PRO A 610 -30.84 54.41 2.66
N GLY A 611 -29.62 54.09 2.13
CA GLY A 611 -28.41 54.90 2.27
C GLY A 611 -28.56 56.32 1.76
#